data_9dca6d143fb65874614003f4f4e00e62
#
_entry.id   9dca6d143fb65874614003f4f4e00e62
#
_cell.length_a   1.000
_cell.length_b   1.000
_cell.length_c   1.000
_cell.angle_alpha   90.00
_cell.angle_beta   90.00
_cell.angle_gamma   90.00
#
_symmetry.space_group_name_H-M   'P 1'
#
loop_
_entity.id
_entity.type
_entity.pdbx_description
1 polymer ?
#
loop_
_entity_poly.entity_id
_entity_poly.type
_entity_poly.pdbx_seq_one_letter_code
_entity_poly.pdbx_strand_id
1 'polypeptide(L)'
;KNKDTYVYEDKTAGDLIRMLAADFQLQAGEIEDTGFRIASRVEDNSTLFDIVQNALDLTLTNTGQMYVLFDDYGKLALKNISHMALNFLVEPSSGEEYSYTSSIDSGTYNKVKLSCENGEAGVREIYIAQDSSRMNKWGVLQYYDTVQEGENGAAKADALLSLYNQPTRNLTFSNLFGDVNVRAGSLIVVKMNLGDMHLENLMLVEKCKHVFQKDVHYMDLTVRGGEFVA
;
A
#
# COMPACT_ATOMS: atom_id res chain seq x y z
N LYS A 1 6.17 18.77 -6.43
CA LYS A 1 7.14 19.16 -7.47
C LYS A 1 8.45 19.71 -6.89
N ASN A 2 8.46 20.08 -5.61
CA ASN A 2 9.66 20.55 -4.94
C ASN A 2 10.56 19.34 -4.67
N LYS A 3 11.77 19.42 -5.18
CA LYS A 3 12.83 18.44 -4.94
C LYS A 3 13.86 19.06 -4.01
N ASP A 4 14.42 18.22 -3.16
CA ASP A 4 15.45 18.63 -2.22
C ASP A 4 16.35 17.43 -1.86
N THR A 5 17.40 17.71 -1.12
CA THR A 5 18.29 16.70 -0.53
C THR A 5 18.13 16.74 0.97
N TYR A 6 17.68 15.64 1.56
CA TYR A 6 17.51 15.50 3.00
C TYR A 6 18.41 14.41 3.57
N VAL A 7 19.05 14.73 4.67
CA VAL A 7 19.81 13.78 5.47
C VAL A 7 19.16 13.71 6.85
N TYR A 8 18.81 12.52 7.28
CA TYR A 8 18.24 12.31 8.61
C TYR A 8 18.74 11.02 9.23
N GLU A 9 18.82 11.01 10.55
CA GLU A 9 19.34 9.91 11.36
C GLU A 9 18.45 9.74 12.59
N ASP A 10 18.23 8.48 12.99
CA ASP A 10 17.45 8.09 14.16
C ASP A 10 16.07 8.77 14.26
N LYS A 11 15.38 8.86 13.14
CA LYS A 11 14.02 9.47 13.05
C LYS A 11 12.97 8.46 12.66
N THR A 12 11.79 8.59 13.22
CA THR A 12 10.59 7.92 12.72
C THR A 12 10.07 8.63 11.47
N ALA A 13 9.22 7.98 10.68
CA ALA A 13 8.57 8.63 9.54
C ALA A 13 7.71 9.83 10.01
N GLY A 14 7.07 9.73 11.18
CA GLY A 14 6.36 10.85 11.80
C GLY A 14 7.27 12.03 12.15
N ASP A 15 8.47 11.78 12.68
CA ASP A 15 9.47 12.83 12.97
C ASP A 15 9.95 13.51 11.70
N LEU A 16 10.18 12.72 10.63
CA LEU A 16 10.57 13.25 9.33
C LEU A 16 9.49 14.17 8.76
N ILE A 17 8.23 13.77 8.81
CA ILE A 17 7.11 14.59 8.33
C ILE A 17 7.02 15.90 9.11
N ARG A 18 7.20 15.87 10.45
CA ARG A 18 7.23 17.10 11.27
C ARG A 18 8.40 18.02 10.89
N MET A 19 9.58 17.44 10.60
CA MET A 19 10.75 18.20 10.15
C MET A 19 10.48 18.88 8.81
N LEU A 20 9.98 18.14 7.82
CA LEU A 20 9.61 18.68 6.51
C LEU A 20 8.51 19.78 6.64
N ALA A 21 7.51 19.56 7.48
CA ALA A 21 6.46 20.54 7.72
C ALA A 21 7.03 21.84 8.29
N ALA A 22 7.97 21.76 9.22
CA ALA A 22 8.63 22.93 9.80
C ALA A 22 9.45 23.70 8.76
N ASP A 23 10.26 23.00 7.94
CA ASP A 23 11.10 23.61 6.92
C ASP A 23 10.30 24.35 5.85
N PHE A 24 9.14 23.81 5.48
CA PHE A 24 8.24 24.41 4.50
C PHE A 24 7.11 25.26 5.12
N GLN A 25 7.16 25.53 6.41
CA GLN A 25 6.16 26.31 7.15
C GLN A 25 4.73 25.79 6.98
N LEU A 26 4.59 24.47 6.85
CA LEU A 26 3.30 23.80 6.77
C LEU A 26 2.78 23.52 8.19
N GLN A 27 1.47 23.57 8.35
CA GLN A 27 0.85 23.23 9.63
C GLN A 27 0.83 21.71 9.82
N ALA A 28 1.45 21.21 10.88
CA ALA A 28 1.31 19.84 11.31
C ALA A 28 0.04 19.70 12.18
N GLY A 29 -0.81 18.76 11.81
CA GLY A 29 -1.96 18.33 12.59
C GLY A 29 -1.61 17.13 13.47
N GLU A 30 -2.48 16.12 13.48
CA GLU A 30 -2.24 14.87 14.19
C GLU A 30 -1.28 14.00 13.37
N ILE A 31 -0.06 13.85 13.84
CA ILE A 31 0.96 12.96 13.27
C ILE A 31 1.18 11.81 14.25
N GLU A 32 0.63 10.64 13.94
CA GLU A 32 0.85 9.45 14.77
C GLU A 32 2.33 9.03 14.76
N ASP A 33 2.80 8.48 15.87
CA ASP A 33 4.13 7.90 15.94
C ASP A 33 4.14 6.56 15.19
N THR A 34 5.09 6.42 14.27
CA THR A 34 5.22 5.20 13.48
C THR A 34 6.08 4.12 14.14
N GLY A 35 6.68 4.43 15.29
CA GLY A 35 7.43 3.49 16.15
C GLY A 35 8.77 3.02 15.58
N PHE A 36 8.91 2.87 14.27
CA PHE A 36 10.14 2.43 13.62
C PHE A 36 11.11 3.60 13.42
N ARG A 37 12.34 3.46 13.95
CA ARG A 37 13.40 4.45 13.78
C ARG A 37 14.32 4.06 12.62
N ILE A 38 14.42 4.96 11.66
CA ILE A 38 15.30 4.83 10.49
C ILE A 38 16.70 5.27 10.95
N ALA A 39 17.67 4.36 10.89
CA ALA A 39 19.00 4.56 11.45
C ALA A 39 19.72 5.75 10.81
N SER A 40 19.85 5.76 9.48
CA SER A 40 20.42 6.87 8.72
C SER A 40 19.94 6.79 7.27
N ARG A 41 19.66 7.95 6.68
CA ARG A 41 19.26 8.02 5.28
C ARG A 41 19.66 9.32 4.62
N VAL A 42 20.04 9.21 3.34
CA VAL A 42 20.27 10.34 2.44
C VAL A 42 19.27 10.23 1.31
N GLU A 43 18.39 11.21 1.21
CA GLU A 43 17.44 11.35 0.09
C GLU A 43 17.96 12.46 -0.80
N ASP A 44 18.49 12.11 -1.95
CA ASP A 44 19.11 13.08 -2.87
C ASP A 44 18.19 13.38 -4.06
N ASN A 45 18.02 14.67 -4.36
CA ASN A 45 17.23 15.16 -5.49
C ASN A 45 15.83 14.52 -5.57
N SER A 46 15.24 14.17 -4.44
CA SER A 46 13.95 13.50 -4.31
C SER A 46 12.82 14.50 -4.07
N THR A 47 11.59 14.20 -4.52
CA THR A 47 10.46 15.03 -4.15
C THR A 47 10.11 14.81 -2.67
N LEU A 48 9.51 15.81 -2.02
CA LEU A 48 9.12 15.66 -0.61
C LEU A 48 8.15 14.50 -0.37
N PHE A 49 7.30 14.20 -1.36
CA PHE A 49 6.42 13.04 -1.29
C PHE A 49 7.18 11.73 -1.40
N ASP A 50 8.18 11.64 -2.28
CA ASP A 50 9.02 10.45 -2.41
C ASP A 50 9.81 10.20 -1.11
N ILE A 51 10.36 11.26 -0.49
CA ILE A 51 11.07 11.19 0.80
C ILE A 51 10.16 10.62 1.89
N VAL A 52 8.93 11.12 1.98
CA VAL A 52 7.93 10.61 2.95
C VAL A 52 7.53 9.18 2.61
N GLN A 53 7.28 8.88 1.33
CA GLN A 53 6.89 7.54 0.89
C GLN A 53 7.98 6.52 1.23
N ASN A 54 9.25 6.82 0.94
CA ASN A 54 10.38 5.96 1.27
C ASN A 54 10.44 5.65 2.78
N ALA A 55 10.20 6.64 3.64
CA ALA A 55 10.19 6.44 5.09
C ALA A 55 8.99 5.58 5.55
N LEU A 56 7.83 5.76 4.93
CA LEU A 56 6.63 4.95 5.21
C LEU A 56 6.78 3.51 4.70
N ASP A 57 7.41 3.30 3.54
CA ASP A 57 7.69 1.98 2.98
C ASP A 57 8.68 1.20 3.87
N LEU A 58 9.71 1.88 4.39
CA LEU A 58 10.61 1.30 5.39
C LEU A 58 9.86 0.92 6.68
N THR A 59 8.96 1.77 7.14
CA THR A 59 8.10 1.50 8.29
C THR A 59 7.23 0.28 8.04
N LEU A 60 6.54 0.23 6.90
CA LEU A 60 5.70 -0.91 6.51
C LEU A 60 6.50 -2.21 6.46
N THR A 61 7.67 -2.19 5.82
CA THR A 61 8.53 -3.38 5.67
C THR A 61 9.01 -3.93 7.02
N ASN A 62 9.31 -3.04 7.97
CA ASN A 62 9.86 -3.44 9.27
C ASN A 62 8.81 -3.72 10.35
N THR A 63 7.63 -3.12 10.25
CA THR A 63 6.58 -3.24 11.28
C THR A 63 5.33 -3.94 10.82
N GLY A 64 5.12 -4.07 9.50
CA GLY A 64 3.86 -4.52 8.92
C GLY A 64 2.71 -3.51 9.05
N GLN A 65 2.99 -2.28 9.54
CA GLN A 65 1.98 -1.25 9.75
C GLN A 65 1.98 -0.23 8.62
N MET A 66 0.80 0.03 8.10
CA MET A 66 0.58 1.00 7.01
C MET A 66 0.02 2.30 7.57
N TYR A 67 0.59 3.40 7.09
CA TYR A 67 0.18 4.76 7.46
C TYR A 67 -0.20 5.56 6.22
N VAL A 68 -1.10 6.50 6.37
CA VAL A 68 -1.55 7.39 5.31
C VAL A 68 -1.32 8.85 5.73
N LEU A 69 -0.61 9.59 4.87
CA LEU A 69 -0.46 11.03 4.99
C LEU A 69 -1.58 11.71 4.18
N PHE A 70 -2.28 12.65 4.80
CA PHE A 70 -3.35 13.39 4.15
C PHE A 70 -3.45 14.83 4.69
N ASP A 71 -4.19 15.66 3.95
CA ASP A 71 -4.58 16.98 4.41
C ASP A 71 -5.83 16.89 5.28
N ASP A 72 -5.75 17.45 6.47
CA ASP A 72 -6.87 17.59 7.39
C ASP A 72 -7.15 19.08 7.63
N TYR A 73 -8.00 19.64 6.78
CA TYR A 73 -8.37 21.06 6.79
C TYR A 73 -7.17 22.03 6.85
N GLY A 74 -6.20 21.82 5.96
CA GLY A 74 -4.98 22.62 5.85
C GLY A 74 -3.86 22.23 6.80
N LYS A 75 -3.99 21.10 7.51
CA LYS A 75 -2.96 20.54 8.37
C LYS A 75 -2.54 19.17 7.86
N LEU A 76 -1.24 18.89 7.85
CA LEU A 76 -0.74 17.56 7.55
C LEU A 76 -1.11 16.58 8.68
N ALA A 77 -1.79 15.50 8.35
CA ALA A 77 -2.14 14.44 9.28
C ALA A 77 -1.56 13.11 8.81
N LEU A 78 -1.03 12.32 9.74
CA LEU A 78 -0.54 10.96 9.50
C LEU A 78 -1.27 10.01 10.42
N LYS A 79 -1.94 9.00 9.86
CA LYS A 79 -2.66 8.00 10.66
C LYS A 79 -2.36 6.57 10.21
N ASN A 80 -2.33 5.67 11.17
CA ASN A 80 -2.35 4.23 10.89
C ASN A 80 -3.72 3.87 10.29
N ILE A 81 -3.72 3.08 9.20
CA ILE A 81 -4.98 2.67 8.55
C ILE A 81 -5.92 1.92 9.51
N SER A 82 -5.39 1.19 10.50
CA SER A 82 -6.22 0.51 11.51
C SER A 82 -7.08 1.46 12.34
N HIS A 83 -6.68 2.72 12.46
CA HIS A 83 -7.43 3.79 13.15
C HIS A 83 -8.37 4.56 12.22
N MET A 84 -8.43 4.18 10.93
CA MET A 84 -9.27 4.82 9.92
C MET A 84 -10.49 3.97 9.53
N ALA A 85 -10.88 3.03 10.38
CA ALA A 85 -12.08 2.23 10.18
C ALA A 85 -13.34 3.08 10.39
N LEU A 86 -14.25 3.01 9.42
CA LEU A 86 -15.52 3.71 9.43
C LEU A 86 -16.68 2.72 9.56
N ASN A 87 -17.74 3.15 10.22
CA ASN A 87 -19.00 2.41 10.22
C ASN A 87 -19.76 2.67 8.91
N PHE A 88 -19.16 2.26 7.80
CA PHE A 88 -19.72 2.42 6.46
C PHE A 88 -19.77 1.03 5.79
N LEU A 89 -20.97 0.62 5.41
CA LEU A 89 -21.24 -0.66 4.75
C LEU A 89 -21.56 -0.43 3.27
N VAL A 90 -20.86 -1.11 2.39
CA VAL A 90 -21.21 -1.22 0.98
C VAL A 90 -21.81 -2.59 0.71
N GLU A 91 -23.04 -2.59 0.23
CA GLU A 91 -23.79 -3.77 -0.19
C GLU A 91 -24.44 -3.50 -1.56
N PRO A 92 -25.06 -4.49 -2.23
CA PRO A 92 -25.63 -4.29 -3.57
C PRO A 92 -26.67 -3.17 -3.69
N SER A 93 -27.28 -2.78 -2.57
CA SER A 93 -28.25 -1.67 -2.50
C SER A 93 -27.63 -0.29 -2.26
N SER A 94 -26.31 -0.22 -2.00
CA SER A 94 -25.63 1.04 -1.60
C SER A 94 -25.30 1.97 -2.75
N GLY A 95 -25.43 1.52 -4.02
CA GLY A 95 -25.09 2.31 -5.20
C GLY A 95 -25.60 1.72 -6.48
N GLU A 96 -25.29 2.38 -7.60
CA GLU A 96 -25.84 2.03 -8.91
C GLU A 96 -25.03 0.95 -9.63
N GLU A 97 -23.70 1.02 -9.55
CA GLU A 97 -22.82 0.16 -10.33
C GLU A 97 -21.55 -0.24 -9.57
N TYR A 98 -21.08 -1.45 -9.84
CA TYR A 98 -19.74 -1.88 -9.46
C TYR A 98 -19.05 -2.59 -10.63
N SER A 99 -17.72 -2.52 -10.65
CA SER A 99 -16.88 -3.27 -11.58
C SER A 99 -15.90 -4.13 -10.77
N TYR A 100 -15.90 -5.42 -11.06
CA TYR A 100 -14.99 -6.39 -10.47
C TYR A 100 -14.12 -7.03 -11.54
N THR A 101 -12.82 -7.05 -11.32
CA THR A 101 -11.85 -7.69 -12.20
C THR A 101 -10.93 -8.58 -11.38
N SER A 102 -10.75 -9.82 -11.81
CA SER A 102 -9.76 -10.75 -11.29
C SER A 102 -8.82 -11.14 -12.43
N SER A 103 -7.52 -10.90 -12.27
CA SER A 103 -6.52 -11.14 -13.32
C SER A 103 -5.23 -11.69 -12.76
N ILE A 104 -4.53 -12.48 -13.58
CA ILE A 104 -3.16 -12.93 -13.33
C ILE A 104 -2.14 -12.27 -14.27
N ASP A 105 -2.58 -11.31 -15.10
CA ASP A 105 -1.75 -10.72 -16.14
C ASP A 105 -0.76 -9.67 -15.61
N SER A 106 -1.00 -9.15 -14.41
CA SER A 106 -0.10 -8.17 -13.79
C SER A 106 -0.09 -8.32 -12.27
N GLY A 107 1.11 -8.19 -11.67
CA GLY A 107 1.26 -8.25 -10.22
C GLY A 107 1.12 -9.64 -9.60
N THR A 108 0.92 -10.69 -10.41
CA THR A 108 0.82 -12.09 -9.97
C THR A 108 2.06 -12.86 -10.36
N TYR A 109 2.71 -13.49 -9.38
CA TYR A 109 3.91 -14.29 -9.61
C TYR A 109 3.84 -15.56 -8.78
N ASN A 110 4.02 -16.72 -9.44
CA ASN A 110 4.03 -18.03 -8.79
C ASN A 110 5.44 -18.63 -8.65
N LYS A 111 6.44 -17.84 -9.05
CA LYS A 111 7.86 -18.13 -8.87
C LYS A 111 8.61 -16.85 -8.58
N VAL A 112 9.37 -16.85 -7.50
CA VAL A 112 10.27 -15.77 -7.11
C VAL A 112 11.69 -16.24 -7.27
N LYS A 113 12.51 -15.47 -7.97
CA LYS A 113 13.95 -15.71 -8.12
C LYS A 113 14.68 -14.46 -7.67
N LEU A 114 15.46 -14.56 -6.60
CA LEU A 114 16.31 -13.50 -6.10
C LEU A 114 17.77 -13.84 -6.35
N SER A 115 18.59 -12.83 -6.62
CA SER A 115 20.04 -13.00 -6.77
C SER A 115 20.79 -12.04 -5.86
N CYS A 116 21.85 -12.56 -5.24
CA CYS A 116 22.81 -11.78 -4.47
C CYS A 116 24.19 -11.88 -5.17
N GLU A 117 24.81 -10.75 -5.43
CA GLU A 117 26.20 -10.73 -5.90
C GLU A 117 27.12 -10.56 -4.67
N ASN A 118 27.86 -11.62 -4.35
CA ASN A 118 28.87 -11.55 -3.32
C ASN A 118 30.17 -11.05 -3.96
N GLY A 119 30.49 -9.77 -3.74
CA GLY A 119 31.61 -9.08 -4.37
C GLY A 119 32.98 -9.64 -3.96
N GLU A 120 33.14 -10.21 -2.76
CA GLU A 120 34.41 -10.77 -2.28
C GLU A 120 34.70 -12.17 -2.84
N ALA A 121 33.68 -12.96 -3.05
CA ALA A 121 33.84 -14.36 -3.52
C ALA A 121 33.69 -14.53 -5.03
N GLY A 122 33.21 -13.52 -5.77
CA GLY A 122 32.89 -13.60 -7.20
C GLY A 122 31.80 -14.64 -7.53
N VAL A 123 31.01 -15.02 -6.51
CA VAL A 123 29.94 -16.04 -6.62
C VAL A 123 28.60 -15.36 -6.55
N ARG A 124 27.69 -15.78 -7.42
CA ARG A 124 26.29 -15.34 -7.42
C ARG A 124 25.44 -16.36 -6.69
N GLU A 125 24.86 -15.97 -5.58
CA GLU A 125 23.86 -16.76 -4.89
C GLU A 125 22.48 -16.55 -5.49
N ILE A 126 21.71 -17.64 -5.59
CA ILE A 126 20.36 -17.62 -6.15
C ILE A 126 19.39 -18.25 -5.16
N TYR A 127 18.35 -17.51 -4.81
CA TYR A 127 17.26 -17.99 -3.96
C TYR A 127 16.01 -18.12 -4.80
N ILE A 128 15.31 -19.27 -4.72
CA ILE A 128 14.11 -19.56 -5.49
C ILE A 128 13.02 -20.07 -4.56
N ALA A 129 11.86 -19.40 -4.59
CA ALA A 129 10.62 -19.88 -4.03
C ALA A 129 9.59 -20.05 -5.16
N GLN A 130 8.79 -21.13 -5.16
CA GLN A 130 7.83 -21.40 -6.22
C GLN A 130 6.66 -22.26 -5.77
N ASP A 131 5.49 -22.04 -6.38
CA ASP A 131 4.29 -22.86 -6.22
C ASP A 131 4.03 -23.67 -7.49
N SER A 132 4.41 -24.95 -7.47
CA SER A 132 4.25 -25.85 -8.61
C SER A 132 2.78 -26.08 -8.98
N SER A 133 1.86 -26.03 -8.03
CA SER A 133 0.43 -26.22 -8.28
C SER A 133 -0.13 -25.07 -9.14
N ARG A 134 0.19 -23.82 -8.79
CA ARG A 134 -0.23 -22.65 -9.55
C ARG A 134 0.54 -22.50 -10.86
N MET A 135 1.80 -22.90 -10.91
CA MET A 135 2.57 -22.98 -12.17
C MET A 135 1.93 -23.92 -13.18
N ASN A 136 1.39 -25.06 -12.74
CA ASN A 136 0.68 -25.98 -13.62
C ASN A 136 -0.65 -25.42 -14.15
N LYS A 137 -1.29 -24.51 -13.43
CA LYS A 137 -2.56 -23.89 -13.85
C LYS A 137 -2.38 -22.66 -14.72
N TRP A 138 -1.40 -21.80 -14.41
CA TRP A 138 -1.26 -20.47 -14.99
C TRP A 138 -0.01 -20.33 -15.88
N GLY A 139 0.83 -21.35 -15.94
CA GLY A 139 2.17 -21.24 -16.48
C GLY A 139 3.14 -20.61 -15.46
N VAL A 140 4.37 -20.39 -15.90
CA VAL A 140 5.42 -19.82 -15.05
C VAL A 140 5.33 -18.29 -15.10
N LEU A 141 4.92 -17.68 -14.00
CA LEU A 141 4.91 -16.25 -13.78
C LEU A 141 6.03 -15.92 -12.79
N GLN A 142 7.18 -15.45 -13.31
CA GLN A 142 8.39 -15.27 -12.50
C GLN A 142 8.61 -13.81 -12.14
N TYR A 143 8.75 -13.56 -10.83
CA TYR A 143 9.33 -12.33 -10.27
C TYR A 143 10.84 -12.49 -10.16
N TYR A 144 11.59 -11.46 -10.55
CA TYR A 144 13.05 -11.44 -10.41
C TYR A 144 13.48 -10.12 -9.77
N ASP A 145 14.35 -10.23 -8.75
CA ASP A 145 14.92 -9.08 -8.07
C ASP A 145 16.31 -9.44 -7.49
N THR A 146 16.98 -8.44 -6.93
CA THR A 146 18.25 -8.59 -6.23
C THR A 146 18.08 -8.42 -4.73
N VAL A 147 18.94 -9.07 -3.97
CA VAL A 147 19.05 -8.91 -2.51
C VAL A 147 20.44 -8.41 -2.17
N GLN A 148 20.54 -7.64 -1.11
CA GLN A 148 21.82 -7.14 -0.63
C GLN A 148 22.56 -8.23 0.15
N GLU A 149 23.87 -8.12 0.20
CA GLU A 149 24.71 -9.00 1.00
C GLU A 149 24.31 -8.91 2.48
N GLY A 150 24.15 -10.07 3.13
CA GLY A 150 23.70 -10.16 4.52
C GLY A 150 22.18 -10.24 4.72
N GLU A 151 21.37 -10.02 3.67
CA GLU A 151 19.92 -10.27 3.74
C GLU A 151 19.63 -11.78 3.65
N ASN A 152 18.60 -12.24 4.38
CA ASN A 152 18.11 -13.61 4.25
C ASN A 152 17.28 -13.74 2.97
N GLY A 153 17.94 -14.03 1.84
CA GLY A 153 17.30 -14.13 0.53
C GLY A 153 16.25 -15.25 0.43
N ALA A 154 16.40 -16.34 1.17
CA ALA A 154 15.41 -17.41 1.19
C ALA A 154 14.10 -16.96 1.86
N ALA A 155 14.18 -16.38 3.05
CA ALA A 155 13.00 -15.86 3.75
C ALA A 155 12.31 -14.73 2.95
N LYS A 156 13.09 -13.87 2.28
CA LYS A 156 12.56 -12.81 1.41
C LYS A 156 11.84 -13.40 0.19
N ALA A 157 12.39 -14.45 -0.43
CA ALA A 157 11.77 -15.12 -1.57
C ALA A 157 10.43 -15.77 -1.18
N ASP A 158 10.37 -16.43 -0.01
CA ASP A 158 9.14 -17.06 0.50
C ASP A 158 8.08 -15.99 0.84
N ALA A 159 8.47 -14.89 1.46
CA ALA A 159 7.57 -13.78 1.77
C ALA A 159 7.00 -13.14 0.49
N LEU A 160 7.83 -12.88 -0.52
CA LEU A 160 7.39 -12.34 -1.81
C LEU A 160 6.49 -13.33 -2.57
N LEU A 161 6.81 -14.63 -2.52
CA LEU A 161 5.93 -15.64 -3.10
C LEU A 161 4.56 -15.63 -2.41
N SER A 162 4.53 -15.59 -1.09
CA SER A 162 3.29 -15.53 -0.32
C SER A 162 2.44 -14.30 -0.68
N LEU A 163 3.10 -13.17 -0.91
CA LEU A 163 2.47 -11.91 -1.28
C LEU A 163 1.88 -11.93 -2.70
N TYR A 164 2.68 -12.38 -3.67
CA TYR A 164 2.33 -12.25 -5.09
C TYR A 164 1.65 -13.47 -5.70
N ASN A 165 1.66 -14.62 -5.03
CA ASN A 165 1.12 -15.86 -5.57
C ASN A 165 -0.40 -15.94 -5.47
N GLN A 166 -1.08 -14.92 -5.97
CA GLN A 166 -2.54 -14.82 -6.00
C GLN A 166 -2.98 -13.88 -7.12
N PRO A 167 -4.20 -14.05 -7.68
CA PRO A 167 -4.71 -13.12 -8.68
C PRO A 167 -4.80 -11.70 -8.13
N THR A 168 -4.45 -10.74 -8.94
CA THR A 168 -4.75 -9.33 -8.67
C THR A 168 -6.24 -9.10 -8.84
N ARG A 169 -6.88 -8.56 -7.83
CA ARG A 169 -8.31 -8.27 -7.84
C ARG A 169 -8.54 -6.78 -7.65
N ASN A 170 -9.39 -6.20 -8.49
CA ASN A 170 -9.80 -4.81 -8.39
C ASN A 170 -11.32 -4.75 -8.24
N LEU A 171 -11.77 -3.92 -7.33
CA LEU A 171 -13.18 -3.66 -7.10
C LEU A 171 -13.38 -2.15 -7.04
N THR A 172 -14.25 -1.66 -7.92
CA THR A 172 -14.63 -0.25 -7.98
C THR A 172 -16.12 -0.12 -7.85
N PHE A 173 -16.56 0.93 -7.20
CA PHE A 173 -17.96 1.32 -7.07
C PHE A 173 -18.15 2.69 -7.67
N SER A 174 -19.28 2.89 -8.33
CA SER A 174 -19.68 4.17 -8.91
C SER A 174 -21.02 4.59 -8.36
N ASN A 175 -21.18 5.90 -8.16
CA ASN A 175 -22.41 6.51 -7.66
C ASN A 175 -22.94 5.92 -6.34
N LEU A 176 -22.02 5.57 -5.41
CA LEU A 176 -22.44 5.25 -4.04
C LEU A 176 -23.01 6.50 -3.37
N PHE A 177 -23.92 6.32 -2.44
CA PHE A 177 -24.34 7.41 -1.56
C PHE A 177 -23.13 7.97 -0.80
N GLY A 178 -22.96 9.30 -0.88
CA GLY A 178 -21.77 9.95 -0.36
C GLY A 178 -21.74 10.05 1.16
N ASP A 179 -20.59 9.74 1.75
CA ASP A 179 -20.25 10.06 3.13
C ASP A 179 -18.95 10.87 3.14
N VAL A 180 -18.99 12.07 3.68
CA VAL A 180 -17.86 13.02 3.72
C VAL A 180 -16.67 12.51 4.55
N ASN A 181 -16.88 11.51 5.40
CA ASN A 181 -15.83 10.90 6.20
C ASN A 181 -15.01 9.86 5.43
N VAL A 182 -15.56 9.34 4.32
CA VAL A 182 -14.83 8.37 3.47
C VAL A 182 -13.76 9.09 2.68
N ARG A 183 -12.53 8.57 2.73
CA ARG A 183 -11.38 9.09 1.99
C ARG A 183 -10.43 7.96 1.65
N ALA A 184 -9.45 8.21 0.80
CA ALA A 184 -8.34 7.28 0.61
C ALA A 184 -7.65 7.02 1.97
N GLY A 185 -7.38 5.75 2.27
CA GLY A 185 -6.89 5.30 3.57
C GLY A 185 -7.98 4.83 4.54
N SER A 186 -9.25 5.16 4.33
CA SER A 186 -10.35 4.66 5.16
C SER A 186 -10.54 3.16 5.01
N LEU A 187 -10.91 2.48 6.09
CA LEU A 187 -11.36 1.10 6.06
C LEU A 187 -12.89 1.06 6.15
N ILE A 188 -13.51 0.36 5.20
CA ILE A 188 -14.98 0.21 5.09
C ILE A 188 -15.36 -1.25 4.98
N VAL A 189 -16.55 -1.62 5.42
CA VAL A 189 -17.08 -2.98 5.27
C VAL A 189 -17.71 -3.11 3.89
N VAL A 190 -17.29 -4.13 3.13
CA VAL A 190 -17.90 -4.46 1.83
C VAL A 190 -18.50 -5.85 1.90
N LYS A 191 -19.79 -5.96 1.56
CA LYS A 191 -20.54 -7.20 1.53
C LYS A 191 -21.16 -7.40 0.14
N MET A 192 -20.55 -8.24 -0.68
CA MET A 192 -20.92 -8.45 -2.08
C MET A 192 -20.82 -9.92 -2.48
N ASN A 193 -21.65 -10.32 -3.44
CA ASN A 193 -21.48 -11.57 -4.16
C ASN A 193 -20.98 -11.25 -5.57
N LEU A 194 -19.72 -11.58 -5.84
CA LEU A 194 -19.03 -11.23 -7.07
C LEU A 194 -19.05 -12.36 -8.12
N GLY A 195 -19.85 -13.40 -7.87
CA GLY A 195 -20.00 -14.54 -8.76
C GLY A 195 -19.04 -15.68 -8.45
N ASP A 196 -17.75 -15.43 -8.53
CA ASP A 196 -16.68 -16.39 -8.20
C ASP A 196 -16.29 -16.40 -6.72
N MET A 197 -16.72 -15.39 -5.97
CA MET A 197 -16.47 -15.28 -4.53
C MET A 197 -17.56 -14.49 -3.80
N HIS A 198 -17.76 -14.86 -2.55
CA HIS A 198 -18.53 -14.08 -1.58
C HIS A 198 -17.58 -13.20 -0.80
N LEU A 199 -17.74 -11.90 -0.87
CA LEU A 199 -16.94 -10.91 -0.18
C LEU A 199 -17.72 -10.38 1.02
N GLU A 200 -17.18 -10.54 2.22
CA GLU A 200 -17.66 -9.91 3.46
C GLU A 200 -16.42 -9.56 4.29
N ASN A 201 -15.78 -8.44 3.95
CA ASN A 201 -14.50 -8.05 4.52
C ASN A 201 -14.40 -6.55 4.75
N LEU A 202 -13.49 -6.21 5.66
CA LEU A 202 -13.00 -4.85 5.82
C LEU A 202 -12.04 -4.54 4.66
N MET A 203 -12.32 -3.50 3.89
CA MET A 203 -11.54 -3.12 2.71
C MET A 203 -10.98 -1.72 2.84
N LEU A 204 -9.76 -1.53 2.35
CA LEU A 204 -9.08 -0.25 2.27
C LEU A 204 -9.59 0.52 1.05
N VAL A 205 -10.00 1.75 1.24
CA VAL A 205 -10.27 2.70 0.15
C VAL A 205 -8.95 3.22 -0.40
N GLU A 206 -8.61 2.83 -1.63
CA GLU A 206 -7.41 3.34 -2.32
C GLU A 206 -7.65 4.69 -2.97
N LYS A 207 -8.83 4.83 -3.59
CA LYS A 207 -9.24 6.05 -4.27
C LYS A 207 -10.66 6.38 -3.88
N CYS A 208 -10.90 7.65 -3.60
CA CYS A 208 -12.21 8.19 -3.33
C CYS A 208 -12.39 9.48 -4.13
N LYS A 209 -13.50 9.56 -4.88
CA LYS A 209 -13.90 10.76 -5.58
C LYS A 209 -15.30 11.14 -5.12
N HIS A 210 -15.42 12.30 -4.50
CA HIS A 210 -16.70 12.86 -4.10
C HIS A 210 -17.27 13.73 -5.20
N VAL A 211 -18.55 13.53 -5.50
CA VAL A 211 -19.31 14.30 -6.49
C VAL A 211 -20.50 14.95 -5.81
N PHE A 212 -20.48 16.26 -5.73
CA PHE A 212 -21.59 17.05 -5.20
C PHE A 212 -22.35 17.67 -6.38
N GLN A 213 -23.59 17.25 -6.57
CA GLN A 213 -24.44 17.74 -7.65
C GLN A 213 -25.80 18.15 -7.11
N LYS A 214 -26.09 19.45 -7.16
CA LYS A 214 -27.27 20.03 -6.53
C LYS A 214 -27.29 19.68 -5.02
N ASP A 215 -28.33 18.97 -4.58
CA ASP A 215 -28.52 18.60 -3.18
C ASP A 215 -28.14 17.15 -2.90
N VAL A 216 -27.43 16.49 -3.83
CA VAL A 216 -27.06 15.09 -3.72
C VAL A 216 -25.54 14.97 -3.68
N HIS A 217 -25.07 14.09 -2.81
CA HIS A 217 -23.67 13.73 -2.69
C HIS A 217 -23.49 12.26 -3.06
N TYR A 218 -22.66 12.02 -4.06
CA TYR A 218 -22.23 10.69 -4.48
C TYR A 218 -20.73 10.53 -4.31
N MET A 219 -20.28 9.29 -4.34
CA MET A 219 -18.85 8.97 -4.38
C MET A 219 -18.55 7.76 -5.25
N ASP A 220 -17.39 7.82 -5.91
CA ASP A 220 -16.78 6.70 -6.61
C ASP A 220 -15.62 6.18 -5.77
N LEU A 221 -15.54 4.88 -5.53
CA LEU A 221 -14.53 4.24 -4.71
C LEU A 221 -13.77 3.18 -5.49
N THR A 222 -12.46 3.13 -5.32
CA THR A 222 -11.65 1.96 -5.61
C THR A 222 -11.20 1.37 -4.28
N VAL A 223 -11.45 0.08 -4.08
CA VAL A 223 -11.18 -0.57 -2.79
C VAL A 223 -10.23 -1.76 -2.95
N ARG A 224 -9.45 -2.01 -1.91
CA ARG A 224 -8.52 -3.13 -1.78
C ARG A 224 -8.66 -3.75 -0.41
N GLY A 225 -8.50 -5.07 -0.27
CA GLY A 225 -8.54 -5.73 1.04
C GLY A 225 -8.84 -7.22 0.99
N GLY A 226 -8.71 -7.92 2.10
CA GLY A 226 -8.82 -9.36 2.22
C GLY A 226 -7.59 -10.04 1.62
N GLU A 227 -7.78 -10.96 0.66
CA GLU A 227 -6.68 -11.57 -0.14
C GLU A 227 -6.04 -10.57 -1.13
N PHE A 228 -6.39 -9.31 -1.06
CA PHE A 228 -5.96 -8.21 -1.89
C PHE A 228 -4.84 -7.43 -1.19
N VAL A 229 -3.77 -8.07 -0.86
CA VAL A 229 -2.57 -7.39 -0.36
C VAL A 229 -1.70 -7.04 -1.54
N ALA A 230 -1.38 -5.77 -1.65
CA ALA A 230 -0.46 -5.27 -2.67
C ALA A 230 0.97 -5.63 -2.33
#